data_bdad37676d3f68258b60cb00915a2367
#
_entry.id   bdad37676d3f68258b60cb00915a2367
#
_cell.length_a   1.000
_cell.length_b   1.000
_cell.length_c   1.000
_cell.angle_alpha   90.00
_cell.angle_beta   90.00
_cell.angle_gamma   90.00
#
_symmetry.space_group_name_H-M   'P 1'
#
loop_
_entity.id
_entity.type
_entity.pdbx_description
1 polymer ?
#
loop_
_entity_poly.entity_id
_entity_poly.type
_entity_poly.pdbx_seq_one_letter_code
_entity_poly.pdbx_strand_id
1 'polypeptide(L)'
;MEVYLSENAFIGLLVSALEVYRRECFGILLGHSTPDRVFVEFAVPYQSANRKYREVHIDWKRSQRVEEAVRSTTRWECIGDYHSHSKFGLRRATTQLSNEDKQHFSEGTVGVVVAVNDIRKPRPWSYVKGGTLSGSVNGYSIRIAAYYKSNDHIARAHVVSPYAIGFMEKRQDLFRRSIQ
;
A
#
# COMPACT_ATOMS: atom_id res chain seq x y z
N MET A 1 -13.78 -10.08 -2.07
CA MET A 1 -13.19 -8.83 -2.61
C MET A 1 -11.73 -9.06 -2.92
N GLU A 2 -11.30 -8.76 -4.15
CA GLU A 2 -9.90 -8.76 -4.60
C GLU A 2 -9.45 -7.33 -4.89
N VAL A 3 -8.21 -6.98 -4.53
CA VAL A 3 -7.59 -5.68 -4.76
C VAL A 3 -6.37 -5.89 -5.65
N TYR A 4 -6.50 -5.50 -6.90
CA TYR A 4 -5.46 -5.60 -7.90
C TYR A 4 -4.58 -4.36 -7.85
N LEU A 5 -3.28 -4.56 -7.68
CA LEU A 5 -2.27 -3.50 -7.74
C LEU A 5 -1.59 -3.53 -9.10
N SER A 6 -1.71 -2.45 -9.86
CA SER A 6 -0.91 -2.26 -11.05
C SER A 6 0.59 -2.13 -10.71
N GLU A 7 1.45 -2.14 -11.71
CA GLU A 7 2.88 -1.86 -11.54
C GLU A 7 3.12 -0.50 -10.87
N ASN A 8 2.43 0.55 -11.35
CA ASN A 8 2.56 1.90 -10.82
C ASN A 8 2.09 2.00 -9.35
N ALA A 9 0.97 1.38 -9.03
CA ALA A 9 0.47 1.34 -7.65
C ALA A 9 1.43 0.60 -6.73
N PHE A 10 1.93 -0.58 -7.14
CA PHE A 10 2.89 -1.35 -6.35
C PHE A 10 4.18 -0.57 -6.10
N ILE A 11 4.77 0.04 -7.14
CA ILE A 11 5.98 0.86 -7.01
C ILE A 11 5.71 2.07 -6.11
N GLY A 12 4.59 2.76 -6.30
CA GLY A 12 4.21 3.92 -5.48
C GLY A 12 4.10 3.59 -3.99
N LEU A 13 3.45 2.48 -3.64
CA LEU A 13 3.37 1.99 -2.25
C LEU A 13 4.74 1.70 -1.66
N LEU A 14 5.62 1.02 -2.40
CA LEU A 14 6.96 0.68 -1.93
C LEU A 14 7.83 1.91 -1.71
N VAL A 15 7.90 2.80 -2.71
CA VAL A 15 8.74 4.01 -2.66
C VAL A 15 8.29 4.90 -1.52
N SER A 16 6.98 5.15 -1.39
CA SER A 16 6.44 5.98 -0.33
C SER A 16 6.73 5.43 1.06
N ALA A 17 6.59 4.10 1.25
CA ALA A 17 6.82 3.48 2.56
C ALA A 17 8.31 3.42 2.93
N LEU A 18 9.21 3.25 1.95
CA LEU A 18 10.66 3.17 2.18
C LEU A 18 11.29 4.55 2.35
N GLU A 19 10.81 5.58 1.62
CA GLU A 19 11.30 6.95 1.72
C GLU A 19 11.25 7.47 3.16
N VAL A 20 10.15 7.19 3.84
CA VAL A 20 9.91 7.67 5.21
C VAL A 20 10.10 6.59 6.28
N TYR A 21 10.83 5.53 5.96
CA TYR A 21 11.05 4.44 6.90
C TYR A 21 11.36 4.91 8.32
N ARG A 22 10.72 4.32 9.33
CA ARG A 22 10.57 4.70 10.74
C ARG A 22 9.52 5.78 11.03
N ARG A 23 8.82 6.28 10.01
CA ARG A 23 7.61 7.07 10.13
C ARG A 23 6.52 6.44 9.28
N GLU A 24 5.29 6.86 9.44
CA GLU A 24 4.19 6.40 8.62
C GLU A 24 4.07 7.28 7.37
N CYS A 25 3.99 6.67 6.19
CA CYS A 25 3.54 7.38 5.00
C CYS A 25 2.02 7.30 4.91
N PHE A 26 1.44 8.23 4.17
CA PHE A 26 0.02 8.25 3.82
C PHE A 26 -0.15 8.75 2.38
N GLY A 27 -1.19 8.25 1.71
CA GLY A 27 -1.54 8.71 0.37
C GLY A 27 -2.90 8.18 -0.08
N ILE A 28 -3.32 8.60 -1.26
CA ILE A 28 -4.56 8.17 -1.88
C ILE A 28 -4.32 7.07 -2.92
N LEU A 29 -5.35 6.26 -3.12
CA LEU A 29 -5.40 5.22 -4.14
C LEU A 29 -6.31 5.69 -5.27
N LEU A 30 -5.79 5.69 -6.50
CA LEU A 30 -6.53 6.03 -7.70
C LEU A 30 -6.76 4.78 -8.54
N GLY A 31 -7.97 4.65 -9.08
CA GLY A 31 -8.32 3.51 -9.88
C GLY A 31 -9.81 3.44 -10.17
N HIS A 32 -10.34 2.24 -10.21
CA HIS A 32 -11.78 1.98 -10.38
C HIS A 32 -12.19 0.71 -9.63
N SER A 33 -13.45 0.59 -9.32
CA SER A 33 -14.02 -0.57 -8.61
C SER A 33 -15.17 -1.20 -9.38
N THR A 34 -15.32 -2.49 -9.19
CA THR A 34 -16.50 -3.29 -9.56
C THR A 34 -17.07 -3.92 -8.29
N PRO A 35 -18.24 -4.57 -8.32
CA PRO A 35 -18.81 -5.18 -7.12
C PRO A 35 -17.87 -6.15 -6.37
N ASP A 36 -17.02 -6.90 -7.09
CA ASP A 36 -16.16 -7.93 -6.52
C ASP A 36 -14.68 -7.60 -6.52
N ARG A 37 -14.26 -6.55 -7.24
CA ARG A 37 -12.86 -6.22 -7.50
C ARG A 37 -12.59 -4.73 -7.44
N VAL A 38 -11.42 -4.40 -6.97
CA VAL A 38 -10.88 -3.05 -6.99
C VAL A 38 -9.56 -3.07 -7.76
N PHE A 39 -9.42 -2.15 -8.70
CA PHE A 39 -8.22 -2.00 -9.51
C PHE A 39 -7.53 -0.69 -9.11
N VAL A 40 -6.41 -0.82 -8.40
CA VAL A 40 -5.57 0.31 -7.99
C VAL A 40 -4.53 0.55 -9.06
N GLU A 41 -4.65 1.68 -9.75
CA GLU A 41 -3.74 2.07 -10.82
C GLU A 41 -2.58 2.91 -10.33
N PHE A 42 -2.81 3.76 -9.33
CA PHE A 42 -1.78 4.60 -8.73
C PHE A 42 -1.94 4.67 -7.21
N ALA A 43 -0.80 4.71 -6.51
CA ALA A 43 -0.68 5.11 -5.12
C ALA A 43 0.06 6.45 -5.08
N VAL A 44 -0.65 7.51 -4.73
CA VAL A 44 -0.14 8.90 -4.76
C VAL A 44 0.12 9.38 -3.33
N PRO A 45 1.37 9.67 -2.95
CA PRO A 45 1.69 10.10 -1.59
C PRO A 45 1.23 11.52 -1.29
N TYR A 46 0.72 11.75 -0.09
CA TYR A 46 0.50 13.09 0.44
C TYR A 46 1.79 13.65 1.06
N GLN A 47 2.38 14.62 0.38
CA GLN A 47 3.62 15.27 0.84
C GLN A 47 3.42 16.10 2.11
N SER A 48 2.22 16.64 2.29
CA SER A 48 1.86 17.54 3.41
C SER A 48 1.24 16.82 4.61
N ALA A 49 1.20 15.49 4.62
CA ALA A 49 0.77 14.74 5.79
C ALA A 49 1.69 15.06 6.96
N ASN A 50 1.12 15.57 8.05
CA ASN A 50 1.88 15.88 9.26
C ASN A 50 2.23 14.55 9.94
N ARG A 51 3.45 14.08 9.70
CA ARG A 51 3.96 12.77 10.08
C ARG A 51 4.42 12.78 11.53
N LYS A 52 3.49 12.66 12.46
CA LYS A 52 3.83 12.26 13.81
C LYS A 52 4.18 10.77 13.84
N TYR A 53 4.85 10.33 14.88
CA TYR A 53 5.39 8.97 15.02
C TYR A 53 4.33 7.85 14.91
N ARG A 54 3.03 8.17 15.06
CA ARG A 54 1.90 7.24 15.07
C ARG A 54 0.60 7.81 14.50
N GLU A 55 0.60 9.02 13.98
CA GLU A 55 -0.60 9.68 13.47
C GLU A 55 -0.27 10.48 12.23
N VAL A 56 -1.09 10.32 11.22
CA VAL A 56 -1.06 11.16 10.03
C VAL A 56 -2.30 12.05 10.04
N HIS A 57 -2.09 13.33 10.30
CA HIS A 57 -3.17 14.32 10.18
C HIS A 57 -3.22 14.86 8.76
N ILE A 58 -4.35 14.72 8.11
CA ILE A 58 -4.61 15.24 6.78
C ILE A 58 -5.42 16.53 6.91
N ASP A 59 -4.91 17.59 6.29
CA ASP A 59 -5.68 18.82 6.12
C ASP A 59 -6.76 18.57 5.05
N TRP A 60 -8.02 18.57 5.46
CA TRP A 60 -9.15 18.28 4.57
C TRP A 60 -9.24 19.23 3.37
N LYS A 61 -8.85 20.52 3.50
CA LYS A 61 -8.83 21.46 2.37
C LYS A 61 -7.77 21.11 1.33
N ARG A 62 -6.67 20.49 1.77
CA ARG A 62 -5.62 20.00 0.87
C ARG A 62 -6.06 18.71 0.19
N SER A 63 -6.74 17.82 0.91
CA SER A 63 -7.34 16.61 0.36
C SER A 63 -8.33 16.96 -0.76
N GLN A 64 -9.25 17.87 -0.49
CA GLN A 64 -10.24 18.32 -1.46
C GLN A 64 -9.59 18.88 -2.74
N ARG A 65 -8.55 19.72 -2.62
CA ARG A 65 -7.82 20.23 -3.80
C ARG A 65 -7.16 19.11 -4.62
N VAL A 66 -6.61 18.10 -3.95
CA VAL A 66 -6.03 16.95 -4.65
C VAL A 66 -7.10 16.14 -5.37
N GLU A 67 -8.21 15.86 -4.70
CA GLU A 67 -9.33 15.13 -5.31
C GLU A 67 -9.95 15.88 -6.49
N GLU A 68 -10.11 17.20 -6.41
CA GLU A 68 -10.57 18.03 -7.51
C GLU A 68 -9.58 18.02 -8.68
N ALA A 69 -8.28 18.11 -8.41
CA ALA A 69 -7.26 18.00 -9.44
C ALA A 69 -7.27 16.62 -10.11
N VAL A 70 -7.37 15.54 -9.36
CA VAL A 70 -7.50 14.18 -9.90
C VAL A 70 -8.72 14.07 -10.78
N ARG A 71 -9.88 14.50 -10.29
CA ARG A 71 -11.16 14.42 -11.01
C ARG A 71 -11.16 15.23 -12.31
N SER A 72 -10.44 16.37 -12.35
CA SER A 72 -10.37 17.25 -13.52
C SER A 72 -9.32 16.84 -14.56
N THR A 73 -8.28 16.09 -14.14
CA THR A 73 -7.13 15.78 -15.00
C THR A 73 -7.00 14.31 -15.38
N THR A 74 -7.71 13.43 -14.71
CA THR A 74 -7.61 11.98 -14.94
C THR A 74 -8.98 11.35 -15.14
N ARG A 75 -9.00 10.12 -15.66
CA ARG A 75 -10.19 9.26 -15.71
C ARG A 75 -10.36 8.39 -14.47
N TRP A 76 -9.43 8.46 -13.54
CA TRP A 76 -9.39 7.62 -12.35
C TRP A 76 -10.15 8.26 -11.20
N GLU A 77 -10.78 7.44 -10.39
CA GLU A 77 -11.47 7.85 -9.17
C GLU A 77 -10.55 7.67 -7.95
N CYS A 78 -10.76 8.49 -6.92
CA CYS A 78 -10.19 8.23 -5.61
C CYS A 78 -10.99 7.10 -4.96
N ILE A 79 -10.42 5.90 -4.92
CA ILE A 79 -11.09 4.67 -4.46
C ILE A 79 -10.73 4.29 -3.03
N GLY A 80 -9.86 5.06 -2.39
CA GLY A 80 -9.44 4.83 -1.01
C GLY A 80 -8.09 5.45 -0.69
N ASP A 81 -7.47 4.96 0.36
CA ASP A 81 -6.20 5.45 0.86
C ASP A 81 -5.22 4.32 1.19
N TYR A 82 -3.98 4.70 1.50
CA TYR A 82 -2.99 3.80 2.05
C TYR A 82 -2.11 4.47 3.08
N HIS A 83 -1.60 3.67 4.01
CA HIS A 83 -0.58 4.11 4.95
C HIS A 83 0.43 3.00 5.23
N SER A 84 1.56 3.37 5.83
CA SER A 84 2.56 2.39 6.24
C SER A 84 2.67 2.29 7.74
N HIS A 85 2.92 1.06 8.21
CA HIS A 85 3.37 0.80 9.58
C HIS A 85 4.86 0.52 9.56
N SER A 86 5.59 1.17 10.46
CA SER A 86 7.04 1.00 10.62
C SER A 86 7.38 0.28 11.92
N LYS A 87 8.52 -0.41 11.92
CA LYS A 87 9.07 -1.02 13.13
C LYS A 87 9.36 0.05 14.18
N PHE A 88 8.90 -0.18 15.42
CA PHE A 88 9.15 0.69 16.56
C PHE A 88 9.89 -0.07 17.68
N GLY A 89 11.13 0.32 17.95
CA GLY A 89 11.98 -0.40 18.90
C GLY A 89 12.12 -1.88 18.54
N LEU A 90 11.74 -2.77 19.45
CA LEU A 90 11.72 -4.22 19.24
C LEU A 90 10.42 -4.72 18.61
N ARG A 91 9.37 -3.91 18.58
CA ARG A 91 8.05 -4.30 18.04
C ARG A 91 8.05 -4.22 16.54
N ARG A 92 7.74 -5.35 15.88
CA ARG A 92 7.63 -5.43 14.43
C ARG A 92 6.35 -4.76 13.94
N ALA A 93 6.46 -4.10 12.80
CA ALA A 93 5.29 -3.62 12.07
C ALA A 93 4.43 -4.79 11.58
N THR A 94 3.12 -4.64 11.68
CA THR A 94 2.13 -5.58 11.13
C THR A 94 1.21 -4.84 10.16
N THR A 95 0.48 -5.60 9.36
CA THR A 95 -0.53 -5.03 8.45
C THR A 95 -1.91 -4.94 9.10
N GLN A 96 -2.04 -5.15 10.41
CA GLN A 96 -3.33 -5.04 11.11
C GLN A 96 -3.70 -3.56 11.28
N LEU A 97 -4.96 -3.23 11.02
CA LEU A 97 -5.51 -1.91 11.29
C LEU A 97 -5.54 -1.64 12.80
N SER A 98 -5.09 -0.46 13.20
CA SER A 98 -5.28 0.07 14.54
C SER A 98 -6.78 0.41 14.79
N ASN A 99 -7.13 0.76 16.01
CA ASN A 99 -8.48 1.25 16.29
C ASN A 99 -8.74 2.61 15.62
N GLU A 100 -7.72 3.46 15.52
CA GLU A 100 -7.78 4.75 14.85
C GLU A 100 -8.00 4.57 13.33
N ASP A 101 -7.25 3.65 12.69
CA ASP A 101 -7.46 3.32 11.27
C ASP A 101 -8.91 2.91 10.99
N LYS A 102 -9.47 2.07 11.87
CA LYS A 102 -10.87 1.59 11.72
C LYS A 102 -11.90 2.70 11.86
N GLN A 103 -11.66 3.66 12.77
CA GLN A 103 -12.57 4.79 12.99
C GLN A 103 -12.61 5.74 11.79
N HIS A 104 -11.49 5.94 11.11
CA HIS A 104 -11.39 6.82 9.96
C HIS A 104 -11.67 6.15 8.61
N PHE A 105 -11.94 4.84 8.61
CA PHE A 105 -12.18 4.08 7.40
C PHE A 105 -13.54 4.45 6.77
N SER A 106 -13.52 4.97 5.55
CA SER A 106 -14.73 5.42 4.85
C SER A 106 -15.50 4.26 4.24
N GLU A 107 -16.82 4.37 4.20
CA GLU A 107 -17.71 3.38 3.59
C GLU A 107 -17.48 3.28 2.07
N GLY A 108 -17.48 2.06 1.53
CA GLY A 108 -17.29 1.79 0.10
C GLY A 108 -15.87 2.01 -0.42
N THR A 109 -14.89 2.25 0.46
CA THR A 109 -13.50 2.49 0.07
C THR A 109 -12.58 1.33 0.40
N VAL A 110 -11.39 1.35 -0.19
CA VAL A 110 -10.28 0.42 0.08
C VAL A 110 -9.20 1.11 0.90
N GLY A 111 -8.72 0.44 1.94
CA GLY A 111 -7.52 0.85 2.67
C GLY A 111 -6.38 -0.15 2.45
N VAL A 112 -5.19 0.33 2.10
CA VAL A 112 -4.00 -0.50 1.94
C VAL A 112 -2.99 -0.20 3.03
N VAL A 113 -2.55 -1.23 3.75
CA VAL A 113 -1.54 -1.12 4.81
C VAL A 113 -0.24 -1.76 4.37
N VAL A 114 0.85 -0.99 4.39
CA VAL A 114 2.21 -1.44 4.05
C VAL A 114 3.05 -1.57 5.33
N ALA A 115 3.32 -2.78 5.79
CA ALA A 115 4.19 -3.01 6.94
C ALA A 115 5.64 -3.18 6.50
N VAL A 116 6.55 -2.37 7.06
CA VAL A 116 7.99 -2.35 6.76
C VAL A 116 8.81 -2.76 7.97
N ASN A 117 9.68 -3.77 7.79
CA ASN A 117 10.58 -4.26 8.83
C ASN A 117 11.98 -4.53 8.25
N ASP A 118 13.03 -4.36 9.05
CA ASP A 118 14.37 -4.79 8.66
C ASP A 118 14.44 -6.31 8.52
N ILE A 119 15.19 -6.82 7.55
CA ILE A 119 15.53 -8.23 7.46
C ILE A 119 16.99 -8.43 7.05
N ARG A 120 17.55 -9.59 7.44
CA ARG A 120 18.92 -9.96 7.08
C ARG A 120 19.02 -10.77 5.77
N LYS A 121 17.96 -11.51 5.42
CA LYS A 121 17.93 -12.39 4.24
C LYS A 121 16.81 -11.98 3.29
N PRO A 122 17.10 -11.75 2.01
CA PRO A 122 16.07 -11.49 0.99
C PRO A 122 15.02 -12.61 0.94
N ARG A 123 13.80 -12.25 0.57
CA ARG A 123 12.69 -13.17 0.35
C ARG A 123 12.00 -12.83 -0.96
N PRO A 124 11.67 -13.82 -1.78
CA PRO A 124 10.89 -13.59 -2.99
C PRO A 124 9.50 -13.06 -2.64
N TRP A 125 8.89 -12.36 -3.59
CA TRP A 125 7.51 -11.94 -3.47
C TRP A 125 6.58 -13.13 -3.60
N SER A 126 5.63 -13.25 -2.70
CA SER A 126 4.64 -14.33 -2.67
C SER A 126 3.36 -13.89 -1.97
N TYR A 127 2.27 -14.55 -2.31
CA TYR A 127 1.02 -14.43 -1.55
C TYR A 127 1.11 -15.29 -0.30
N VAL A 128 0.73 -14.72 0.84
CA VAL A 128 0.72 -15.42 2.12
C VAL A 128 -0.69 -15.43 2.70
N LYS A 129 -0.89 -16.22 3.77
CA LYS A 129 -2.19 -16.42 4.41
C LYS A 129 -2.94 -15.09 4.62
N GLY A 130 -4.25 -15.09 4.36
CA GLY A 130 -5.13 -13.94 4.49
C GLY A 130 -5.02 -12.93 3.34
N GLY A 131 -4.60 -13.35 2.14
CA GLY A 131 -4.58 -12.49 0.95
C GLY A 131 -3.54 -11.37 1.00
N THR A 132 -2.47 -11.55 1.79
CA THR A 132 -1.39 -10.57 1.93
C THR A 132 -0.31 -10.84 0.90
N LEU A 133 0.19 -9.80 0.25
CA LEU A 133 1.41 -9.86 -0.55
C LEU A 133 2.62 -9.62 0.35
N SER A 134 3.67 -10.45 0.24
CA SER A 134 4.86 -10.36 1.09
C SER A 134 6.12 -10.62 0.27
N GLY A 135 7.15 -9.83 0.52
CA GLY A 135 8.45 -9.97 -0.12
C GLY A 135 9.52 -9.13 0.55
N SER A 136 10.61 -8.87 -0.16
CA SER A 136 11.68 -8.01 0.34
C SER A 136 12.30 -7.14 -0.75
N VAL A 137 12.77 -5.96 -0.34
CA VAL A 137 13.50 -5.02 -1.18
C VAL A 137 14.60 -4.37 -0.33
N ASN A 138 15.83 -4.38 -0.81
CA ASN A 138 16.97 -3.65 -0.23
C ASN A 138 17.14 -3.80 1.30
N GLY A 139 17.01 -5.01 1.82
CA GLY A 139 17.16 -5.28 3.25
C GLY A 139 15.90 -5.04 4.10
N TYR A 140 14.77 -4.71 3.46
CA TYR A 140 13.48 -4.55 4.12
C TYR A 140 12.54 -5.69 3.76
N SER A 141 11.84 -6.23 4.75
CA SER A 141 10.68 -7.10 4.57
C SER A 141 9.44 -6.24 4.44
N ILE A 142 8.72 -6.42 3.37
CA ILE A 142 7.49 -5.69 3.06
C ILE A 142 6.31 -6.65 3.11
N ARG A 143 5.23 -6.21 3.73
CA ARG A 143 3.93 -6.89 3.65
C ARG A 143 2.88 -5.87 3.26
N ILE A 144 2.05 -6.21 2.29
CA ILE A 144 0.96 -5.35 1.80
C ILE A 144 -0.35 -6.11 2.01
N ALA A 145 -1.25 -5.52 2.78
CA ALA A 145 -2.61 -6.03 2.98
C ALA A 145 -3.62 -4.97 2.57
N ALA A 146 -4.76 -5.42 2.07
CA ALA A 146 -5.88 -4.56 1.72
C ALA A 146 -7.09 -4.88 2.59
N TYR A 147 -7.91 -3.86 2.82
CA TYR A 147 -9.16 -3.91 3.55
C TYR A 147 -10.23 -3.18 2.76
N TYR A 148 -11.46 -3.56 2.95
CA TYR A 148 -12.61 -2.93 2.34
C TYR A 148 -13.71 -2.78 3.38
N LYS A 149 -14.36 -1.61 3.40
CA LYS A 149 -15.50 -1.35 4.29
C LYS A 149 -16.79 -1.40 3.49
N SER A 150 -17.73 -2.19 3.97
CA SER A 150 -19.09 -2.27 3.42
C SER A 150 -20.08 -2.60 4.53
N ASN A 151 -21.19 -1.85 4.58
CA ASN A 151 -22.22 -1.99 5.61
C ASN A 151 -21.65 -1.91 7.04
N ASP A 152 -20.80 -0.90 7.28
CA ASP A 152 -20.05 -0.71 8.54
C ASP A 152 -19.14 -1.87 8.96
N HIS A 153 -18.95 -2.86 8.10
CA HIS A 153 -18.06 -3.97 8.36
C HIS A 153 -16.74 -3.81 7.55
N ILE A 154 -15.61 -3.85 8.26
CA ILE A 154 -14.29 -3.84 7.63
C ILE A 154 -13.81 -5.28 7.49
N ALA A 155 -13.70 -5.73 6.26
CA ALA A 155 -13.18 -7.05 5.91
C ALA A 155 -11.82 -6.96 5.24
N ARG A 156 -11.02 -8.01 5.40
CA ARG A 156 -9.77 -8.15 4.67
C ARG A 156 -10.05 -8.57 3.23
N ALA A 157 -9.40 -7.87 2.28
CA ALA A 157 -9.43 -8.20 0.86
C ALA A 157 -8.15 -8.93 0.43
N HIS A 158 -8.21 -9.67 -0.67
CA HIS A 158 -7.07 -10.36 -1.25
C HIS A 158 -6.29 -9.40 -2.15
N VAL A 159 -5.02 -9.16 -1.83
CA VAL A 159 -4.12 -8.37 -2.68
C VAL A 159 -3.63 -9.24 -3.83
N VAL A 160 -3.77 -8.74 -5.05
CA VAL A 160 -3.29 -9.38 -6.27
C VAL A 160 -2.32 -8.43 -6.98
N SER A 161 -1.08 -8.83 -7.19
CA SER A 161 -0.08 -8.06 -7.92
C SER A 161 0.82 -8.98 -8.74
N PRO A 162 0.41 -9.31 -9.98
CA PRO A 162 1.20 -10.16 -10.87
C PRO A 162 2.61 -9.59 -11.13
N TYR A 163 2.71 -8.24 -11.22
CA TYR A 163 3.99 -7.56 -11.38
C TYR A 163 4.97 -7.87 -10.23
N ALA A 164 4.51 -7.82 -8.98
CA ALA A 164 5.36 -8.11 -7.83
C ALA A 164 5.90 -9.54 -7.85
N ILE A 165 5.07 -10.51 -8.20
CA ILE A 165 5.46 -11.92 -8.30
C ILE A 165 6.47 -12.12 -9.44
N GLY A 166 6.24 -11.52 -10.61
CA GLY A 166 7.14 -11.62 -11.78
C GLY A 166 8.43 -10.81 -11.65
N PHE A 167 8.48 -9.83 -10.75
CA PHE A 167 9.61 -8.92 -10.61
C PHE A 167 10.93 -9.63 -10.22
N MET A 168 10.87 -10.63 -9.35
CA MET A 168 12.04 -11.39 -8.90
C MET A 168 12.58 -12.35 -9.95
N GLU A 169 11.71 -12.94 -10.76
CA GLU A 169 12.13 -13.80 -11.87
C GLU A 169 12.96 -13.00 -12.90
N LYS A 170 12.49 -11.83 -13.29
CA LYS A 170 13.24 -10.95 -14.22
C LYS A 170 14.59 -10.50 -13.67
N ARG A 171 14.71 -10.23 -12.37
CA ARG A 171 15.99 -9.82 -11.76
C ARG A 171 16.99 -10.96 -11.64
N GLN A 172 16.55 -12.16 -11.33
CA GLN A 172 17.43 -13.33 -11.27
C GLN A 172 18.03 -13.64 -12.65
N ASP A 173 17.28 -13.47 -13.72
CA ASP A 173 17.75 -13.66 -15.08
C ASP A 173 18.75 -12.59 -15.52
N LEU A 174 18.56 -11.33 -15.11
CA LEU A 174 19.51 -10.25 -15.39
C LEU A 174 20.85 -10.46 -14.66
N PHE A 175 20.83 -10.91 -13.41
CA PHE A 175 22.06 -11.22 -12.67
C PHE A 175 22.79 -12.45 -13.25
N ARG A 176 22.07 -13.47 -13.70
CA ARG A 176 22.71 -14.64 -14.36
C ARG A 176 23.35 -14.29 -15.69
N ARG A 177 22.81 -13.32 -16.45
CA ARG A 177 23.38 -12.87 -17.72
C ARG A 177 24.58 -11.93 -17.56
N SER A 178 24.78 -11.29 -16.41
CA SER A 178 25.93 -10.42 -16.13
C SER A 178 27.15 -11.16 -15.58
N ILE A 179 27.05 -12.48 -15.34
CA ILE A 179 28.14 -13.34 -14.81
C ILE A 179 28.65 -14.29 -15.90
N GLN A 180 28.08 -14.28 -17.09
CA GLN A 180 28.58 -14.96 -18.29
C GLN A 180 29.27 -13.95 -19.22
#